data_f74cca7b2b06e123a9096e9478cd01ec
#
_entry.id   f74cca7b2b06e123a9096e9478cd01ec
#
_cell.length_a   1.000
_cell.length_b   1.000
_cell.length_c   1.000
_cell.angle_alpha   90.00
_cell.angle_beta   90.00
_cell.angle_gamma   90.00
#
_symmetry.space_group_name_H-M   'P 1'
#
loop_
_entity.id
_entity.type
_entity.pdbx_description
1 polymer ?
#
loop_
_entity_poly.entity_id
_entity_poly.type
_entity_poly.pdbx_seq_one_letter_code
_entity_poly.pdbx_strand_id
1 'polypeptide(L)'
;MKIFIWRHSKLYSSWSMFDEPHVYRDNYLAAEIAVMAESVEEALELVRADDELWNVEELKRLEPTVIPVDRPAVIGRNVAFI
;
A
#
# COMPACT_ATOMS: atom_id res chain seq x y z
N MET A 1 15.19 -6.00 7.63
CA MET A 1 13.72 -6.11 7.61
C MET A 1 13.11 -4.73 7.53
N LYS A 2 12.10 -4.57 6.72
CA LYS A 2 11.41 -3.29 6.52
C LYS A 2 9.92 -3.52 6.48
N ILE A 3 9.15 -2.48 6.81
CA ILE A 3 7.71 -2.49 6.62
C ILE A 3 7.41 -1.67 5.37
N PHE A 4 6.70 -2.28 4.43
CA PHE A 4 6.24 -1.63 3.21
C PHE A 4 4.74 -1.39 3.33
N ILE A 5 4.33 -0.14 3.13
CA ILE A 5 2.91 0.25 3.24
C ILE A 5 2.47 0.84 1.91
N TRP A 6 1.50 0.20 1.28
CA TRP A 6 0.82 0.74 0.11
C TRP A 6 -0.55 1.23 0.52
N ARG A 7 -0.90 2.39 0.01
CA ARG A 7 -2.15 3.04 0.37
C ARG A 7 -2.71 3.76 -0.85
N HIS A 8 -4.00 3.57 -1.12
CA HIS A 8 -4.68 4.27 -2.20
C HIS A 8 -6.10 4.62 -1.75
N SER A 9 -6.47 5.90 -1.93
CA SER A 9 -7.82 6.38 -1.65
C SER A 9 -8.40 7.00 -2.91
N LYS A 10 -9.59 6.55 -3.30
CA LYS A 10 -10.30 7.13 -4.44
C LYS A 10 -10.94 8.47 -4.09
N LEU A 11 -11.14 8.74 -2.79
CA LEU A 11 -11.75 9.98 -2.33
C LEU A 11 -10.80 11.17 -2.41
N TYR A 12 -9.50 10.93 -2.26
CA TYR A 12 -8.47 11.97 -2.20
C TYR A 12 -7.36 11.74 -3.22
N SER A 13 -7.72 11.13 -4.34
CA SER A 13 -6.75 10.80 -5.37
C SER A 13 -6.39 12.03 -6.20
N SER A 14 -5.10 12.21 -6.48
CA SER A 14 -4.61 13.23 -7.42
C SER A 14 -4.48 12.67 -8.84
N TRP A 15 -4.83 11.40 -9.04
CA TRP A 15 -4.76 10.76 -10.35
C TRP A 15 -5.91 11.20 -11.24
N SER A 16 -5.67 11.25 -12.54
CA SER A 16 -6.77 11.41 -13.48
C SER A 16 -7.60 10.12 -13.50
N MET A 17 -8.89 10.23 -13.84
CA MET A 17 -9.76 9.06 -13.82
C MET A 17 -9.33 7.95 -14.79
N PHE A 18 -8.52 8.29 -15.81
CA PHE A 18 -8.03 7.30 -16.77
C PHE A 18 -6.75 6.62 -16.33
N ASP A 19 -5.99 7.27 -15.44
CA ASP A 19 -4.69 6.78 -15.00
C ASP A 19 -4.71 6.24 -13.57
N GLU A 20 -5.79 6.43 -12.85
CA GLU A 20 -5.89 6.03 -11.45
C GLU A 20 -5.68 4.52 -11.30
N PRO A 21 -4.72 4.08 -10.48
CA PRO A 21 -4.51 2.66 -10.25
C PRO A 21 -5.70 2.05 -9.52
N HIS A 22 -5.97 0.78 -9.83
CA HIS A 22 -7.02 0.01 -9.16
C HIS A 22 -6.38 -1.17 -8.46
N VAL A 23 -5.96 -0.95 -7.21
CA VAL A 23 -5.05 -1.86 -6.51
C VAL A 23 -5.74 -3.09 -5.91
N TYR A 24 -7.05 -3.04 -5.78
CA TYR A 24 -7.84 -4.17 -5.27
C TYR A 24 -8.95 -4.46 -6.27
N ARG A 25 -9.16 -5.73 -6.61
CA ARG A 25 -10.03 -6.11 -7.73
C ARG A 25 -11.52 -5.97 -7.44
N ASP A 26 -11.90 -5.87 -6.17
CA ASP A 26 -13.25 -5.56 -5.77
C ASP A 26 -13.40 -4.04 -5.59
N ASN A 27 -14.63 -3.56 -5.50
CA ASN A 27 -14.88 -2.13 -5.29
C ASN A 27 -14.38 -1.67 -3.93
N TYR A 28 -13.70 -0.52 -3.90
CA TYR A 28 -13.22 0.04 -2.65
C TYR A 28 -13.21 1.57 -2.70
N LEU A 29 -13.34 2.20 -1.54
CA LEU A 29 -13.12 3.64 -1.38
C LEU A 29 -11.68 3.93 -1.02
N ALA A 30 -11.11 3.10 -0.16
CA ALA A 30 -9.71 3.18 0.23
C ALA A 30 -9.20 1.79 0.47
N ALA A 31 -7.94 1.55 0.13
CA ALA A 31 -7.27 0.27 0.34
C ALA A 31 -5.88 0.53 0.91
N GLU A 32 -5.48 -0.30 1.85
CA GLU A 32 -4.16 -0.21 2.47
C GLU A 32 -3.68 -1.61 2.82
N ILE A 33 -2.40 -1.85 2.58
CA ILE A 33 -1.76 -3.08 3.02
C ILE A 33 -0.36 -2.75 3.53
N ALA A 34 0.02 -3.35 4.65
CA ALA A 34 1.33 -3.23 5.25
C ALA A 34 1.97 -4.60 5.33
N VAL A 35 3.20 -4.72 4.85
CA VAL A 35 3.91 -6.00 4.75
C VAL A 35 5.32 -5.83 5.30
N MET A 36 5.75 -6.79 6.12
CA MET A 36 7.12 -6.84 6.61
C MET A 36 7.93 -7.79 5.74
N ALA A 37 9.00 -7.29 5.14
CA ALA A 37 9.82 -8.07 4.21
C ALA A 37 11.23 -7.48 4.09
N GLU A 38 12.13 -8.21 3.47
CA GLU A 38 13.51 -7.74 3.26
C GLU A 38 13.61 -6.82 2.04
N SER A 39 12.73 -6.99 1.06
CA SER A 39 12.74 -6.20 -0.16
C SER A 39 11.32 -5.93 -0.65
N VAL A 40 11.18 -4.96 -1.55
CA VAL A 40 9.87 -4.64 -2.14
C VAL A 40 9.36 -5.82 -2.98
N GLU A 41 10.25 -6.55 -3.65
CA GLU A 41 9.88 -7.71 -4.44
C GLU A 41 9.30 -8.82 -3.56
N GLU A 42 9.94 -9.09 -2.42
CA GLU A 42 9.44 -10.05 -1.46
C GLU A 42 8.09 -9.62 -0.88
N ALA A 43 7.97 -8.32 -0.56
CA ALA A 43 6.72 -7.77 -0.05
C ALA A 43 5.57 -7.98 -1.04
N LEU A 44 5.80 -7.72 -2.33
CA LEU A 44 4.79 -7.92 -3.36
C LEU A 44 4.41 -9.39 -3.53
N GLU A 45 5.36 -10.31 -3.37
CA GLU A 45 5.05 -11.74 -3.40
C GLU A 45 4.18 -12.15 -2.21
N LEU A 46 4.42 -11.58 -1.04
CA LEU A 46 3.60 -11.84 0.13
C LEU A 46 2.17 -11.29 -0.04
N VAL A 47 2.03 -10.11 -0.67
CA VAL A 47 0.71 -9.56 -1.00
C VAL A 47 -0.04 -10.49 -1.94
N ARG A 48 0.64 -10.98 -2.97
CA ARG A 48 0.04 -11.89 -3.94
C ARG A 48 -0.45 -13.18 -3.28
N ALA A 49 0.31 -13.69 -2.32
CA ALA A 49 -0.04 -14.91 -1.61
C ALA A 49 -1.14 -14.71 -0.56
N ASP A 50 -1.33 -13.48 -0.07
CA ASP A 50 -2.31 -13.18 0.97
C ASP A 50 -3.75 -13.23 0.43
N ASP A 51 -3.98 -12.53 -0.68
CA ASP A 51 -5.32 -12.43 -1.25
C ASP A 51 -5.20 -12.16 -2.76
N GLU A 52 -5.79 -13.02 -3.57
CA GLU A 52 -5.75 -12.89 -5.02
C GLU A 52 -6.49 -11.64 -5.54
N LEU A 53 -7.30 -10.99 -4.70
CA LEU A 53 -7.98 -9.76 -5.08
C LEU A 53 -7.04 -8.57 -5.13
N TRP A 54 -5.86 -8.64 -4.50
CA TRP A 54 -4.86 -7.59 -4.66
C TRP A 54 -4.28 -7.60 -6.06
N ASN A 55 -4.33 -6.44 -6.70
CA ASN A 55 -3.76 -6.28 -8.04
C ASN A 55 -2.33 -5.79 -7.89
N VAL A 56 -1.39 -6.73 -7.83
CA VAL A 56 0.03 -6.43 -7.59
C VAL A 56 0.62 -5.56 -8.70
N GLU A 57 0.20 -5.76 -9.94
CA GLU A 57 0.70 -4.96 -11.05
C GLU A 57 0.29 -3.49 -10.90
N GLU A 58 -0.89 -3.22 -10.35
CA GLU A 58 -1.31 -1.85 -10.08
C GLU A 58 -0.64 -1.30 -8.83
N LEU A 59 -0.36 -2.14 -7.82
CA LEU A 59 0.40 -1.70 -6.65
C LEU A 59 1.79 -1.22 -7.02
N LYS A 60 2.41 -1.82 -8.04
CA LYS A 60 3.73 -1.40 -8.51
C LYS A 60 3.76 0.03 -9.04
N ARG A 61 2.61 0.59 -9.40
CA ARG A 61 2.50 1.98 -9.86
C ARG A 61 2.54 2.99 -8.70
N LEU A 62 2.37 2.51 -7.48
CA LEU A 62 2.41 3.33 -6.28
C LEU A 62 3.76 3.19 -5.59
N GLU A 63 4.25 4.28 -5.02
CA GLU A 63 5.45 4.24 -4.22
C GLU A 63 5.08 3.91 -2.78
N PRO A 64 5.56 2.78 -2.22
CA PRO A 64 5.22 2.43 -0.84
C PRO A 64 5.94 3.32 0.16
N THR A 65 5.33 3.51 1.33
CA THR A 65 6.05 4.03 2.48
C THR A 65 6.91 2.91 3.03
N VAL A 66 8.20 3.17 3.23
CA VAL A 66 9.16 2.16 3.71
C VAL A 66 9.67 2.57 5.08
N ILE A 67 9.50 1.68 6.05
CA ILE A 67 9.91 1.92 7.44
C ILE A 67 10.90 0.84 7.84
N PRO A 68 12.14 1.20 8.23
CA PRO A 68 13.10 0.21 8.73
C PRO A 68 12.67 -0.27 10.12
N VAL A 69 12.90 -1.56 10.40
CA VAL A 69 12.49 -2.20 11.66
C VAL A 69 13.66 -2.42 12.60
N ASP A 70 14.84 -1.97 12.24
CA ASP A 70 16.07 -2.13 12.99
C ASP A 70 16.35 -1.00 13.99
N ARG A 71 15.45 -0.05 14.11
CA ARG A 71 15.58 1.11 15.01
C ARG A 71 14.21 1.64 15.42
N PRO A 72 14.12 2.36 16.55
CA PRO A 72 12.87 2.99 16.96
C PRO A 72 12.39 4.01 15.92
N ALA A 73 11.09 4.01 15.67
CA ALA A 73 10.49 4.93 14.72
C ALA A 73 8.99 5.06 15.00
N VAL A 74 8.42 6.22 14.63
CA VAL A 74 6.96 6.37 14.59
C VAL A 74 6.49 5.74 13.28
N ILE A 75 5.68 4.68 13.38
CA ILE A 75 5.25 3.91 12.21
C ILE A 75 3.84 4.28 11.74
N GLY A 76 3.14 5.12 12.49
CA GLY A 76 1.83 5.59 12.06
C GLY A 76 1.27 6.62 13.02
N ARG A 77 0.43 7.47 12.50
CA ARG A 77 -0.35 8.42 13.30
C ARG A 77 -1.57 8.83 12.52
N ASN A 78 -2.62 9.14 13.23
CA ASN A 78 -3.86 9.62 12.65
C ASN A 78 -4.47 10.66 13.57
N VAL A 79 -4.73 11.86 13.03
CA VAL A 79 -5.38 12.94 13.77
C VAL A 79 -6.54 13.43 12.91
N ALA A 80 -7.74 13.42 13.50
CA ALA A 80 -8.92 13.95 12.85
C ALA A 80 -9.28 15.29 13.53
N PHE A 81 -9.60 16.28 12.72
CA PHE A 81 -9.98 17.61 13.19
C PHE A 81 -11.47 17.83 13.00
N ILE A 82 -12.06 18.47 13.99
CA ILE A 82 -13.48 18.83 13.96
C ILE A 82 -13.65 20.24 13.39
#